data_ce1b2dabb377803ed5ec7977f8a5172d
#
_entry.id   ce1b2dabb377803ed5ec7977f8a5172d
#
_cell.length_a   1.000
_cell.length_b   1.000
_cell.length_c   1.000
_cell.angle_alpha   90.00
_cell.angle_beta   90.00
_cell.angle_gamma   90.00
#
_symmetry.space_group_name_H-M   'P 1'
#
loop_
_entity.id
_entity.type
_entity.pdbx_description
1 polymer ?
#
loop_
_entity_poly.entity_id
_entity_poly.type
_entity_poly.pdbx_seq_one_letter_code
_entity_poly.pdbx_strand_id
1 'polypeptide(L)'
;LTSYVEANPESNGFSRFDILLDGRYSSWIKFANSLRMRLAMRISAVEPDKACVEFQEGLNNEYGVFEAETERVAVSTKSGYTNPLGELNLVWNETYMSASMESILTGYDDPRIAVYFAPCTDEQFKNTYRGIRQGTCFSHSHYAGLSKLTVTQTTDAPLMTSSEIWFLRAEAALRGWTDEDEESCYRNGV
;
A
#
# COMPACT_ATOMS: atom_id res chain seq x y z
N LEU A 1 19.08 15.30 4.89
CA LEU A 1 18.34 14.85 6.09
C LEU A 1 19.24 14.01 6.99
N THR A 2 20.00 13.04 6.46
CA THR A 2 20.95 12.20 7.21
C THR A 2 21.87 13.01 8.12
N SER A 3 22.62 13.95 7.56
CA SER A 3 23.55 14.81 8.34
C SER A 3 22.84 15.62 9.45
N TYR A 4 21.56 15.97 9.23
CA TYR A 4 20.78 16.63 10.28
C TYR A 4 20.41 15.67 11.41
N VAL A 5 20.02 14.45 11.07
CA VAL A 5 19.66 13.41 12.06
C VAL A 5 20.85 13.02 12.92
N GLU A 6 22.02 12.84 12.30
CA GLU A 6 23.28 12.57 13.00
C GLU A 6 23.64 13.67 14.01
N ALA A 7 23.45 14.94 13.61
CA ALA A 7 23.72 16.09 14.48
C ALA A 7 22.63 16.32 15.55
N ASN A 8 21.42 15.81 15.34
CA ASN A 8 20.25 16.10 16.18
C ASN A 8 19.39 14.83 16.41
N PRO A 9 19.92 13.76 17.01
CA PRO A 9 19.24 12.46 17.10
C PRO A 9 17.92 12.50 17.88
N GLU A 10 17.78 13.40 18.85
CA GLU A 10 16.59 13.56 19.69
C GLU A 10 15.60 14.61 19.17
N SER A 11 15.85 15.18 18.00
CA SER A 11 14.99 16.22 17.44
C SER A 11 13.64 15.65 16.99
N ASN A 12 12.54 16.21 17.51
CA ASN A 12 11.17 15.86 17.12
C ASN A 12 10.33 17.11 16.80
N GLY A 13 10.96 18.24 16.53
CA GLY A 13 10.30 19.52 16.29
C GLY A 13 9.28 19.51 15.16
N PHE A 14 9.37 18.54 14.25
CA PHE A 14 8.44 18.35 13.13
C PHE A 14 7.21 17.52 13.48
N SER A 15 7.21 16.77 14.59
CA SER A 15 6.17 15.79 14.94
C SER A 15 4.75 16.37 14.97
N ARG A 16 4.60 17.64 15.38
CA ARG A 16 3.30 18.33 15.42
C ARG A 16 2.66 18.51 14.04
N PHE A 17 3.46 18.56 12.99
CA PHE A 17 3.03 18.85 11.63
C PHE A 17 3.08 17.61 10.72
N ASP A 18 3.73 16.54 11.18
CA ASP A 18 3.93 15.33 10.40
C ASP A 18 2.74 14.38 10.56
N ILE A 19 1.92 14.33 9.53
CA ILE A 19 0.75 13.44 9.45
C ILE A 19 1.08 12.04 8.91
N LEU A 20 2.34 11.78 8.56
CA LEU A 20 2.77 10.54 7.89
C LEU A 20 3.56 9.61 8.81
N LEU A 21 4.58 10.15 9.49
CA LEU A 21 5.59 9.36 10.21
C LEU A 21 5.83 9.84 11.65
N ASP A 22 4.91 10.64 12.20
CA ASP A 22 4.95 11.16 13.58
C ASP A 22 6.24 11.95 13.91
N GLY A 23 6.85 12.60 12.91
CA GLY A 23 8.08 13.40 13.06
C GLY A 23 9.37 12.60 13.22
N ARG A 24 9.33 11.28 13.05
CA ARG A 24 10.50 10.42 13.17
C ARG A 24 11.40 10.53 11.96
N TYR A 25 12.48 11.28 12.06
CA TYR A 25 13.41 11.54 10.95
C TYR A 25 14.05 10.27 10.37
N SER A 26 14.40 9.28 11.20
CA SER A 26 14.90 7.98 10.71
C SER A 26 13.89 7.27 9.81
N SER A 27 12.60 7.32 10.17
CA SER A 27 11.53 6.78 9.32
C SER A 27 11.37 7.55 8.01
N TRP A 28 11.62 8.87 8.02
CA TRP A 28 11.65 9.68 6.81
C TRP A 28 12.82 9.30 5.89
N ILE A 29 13.99 8.95 6.45
CA ILE A 29 15.13 8.47 5.65
C ILE A 29 14.80 7.09 5.05
N LYS A 30 14.26 6.15 5.85
CA LYS A 30 13.78 4.86 5.32
C LYS A 30 12.75 5.04 4.20
N PHE A 31 11.80 5.95 4.37
CA PHE A 31 10.82 6.26 3.33
C PHE A 31 11.49 6.83 2.06
N ALA A 32 12.44 7.75 2.21
CA ALA A 32 13.17 8.33 1.08
C ALA A 32 13.96 7.26 0.31
N ASN A 33 14.65 6.35 1.01
CA ASN A 33 15.36 5.23 0.41
C ASN A 33 14.40 4.28 -0.33
N SER A 34 13.29 3.92 0.31
CA SER A 34 12.25 3.08 -0.27
C SER A 34 11.62 3.71 -1.52
N LEU A 35 11.36 5.03 -1.47
CA LEU A 35 10.86 5.79 -2.62
C LEU A 35 11.90 5.87 -3.75
N ARG A 36 13.19 6.00 -3.41
CA ARG A 36 14.29 5.95 -4.39
C ARG A 36 14.30 4.64 -5.15
N MET A 37 14.14 3.51 -4.46
CA MET A 37 14.03 2.18 -5.09
C MET A 37 12.81 2.09 -6.02
N ARG A 38 11.64 2.58 -5.60
CA ARG A 38 10.44 2.65 -6.46
C ARG A 38 10.69 3.46 -7.72
N LEU A 39 11.30 4.64 -7.59
CA LEU A 39 11.59 5.52 -8.73
C LEU A 39 12.65 4.91 -9.65
N ALA A 40 13.69 4.30 -9.10
CA ALA A 40 14.70 3.56 -9.86
C ALA A 40 14.05 2.49 -10.75
N MET A 41 13.17 1.67 -10.16
CA MET A 41 12.46 0.64 -10.93
C MET A 41 11.59 1.23 -12.06
N ARG A 42 11.00 2.42 -11.85
CA ARG A 42 10.17 3.09 -12.89
C ARG A 42 10.98 3.53 -14.12
N ILE A 43 12.25 3.87 -13.95
CA ILE A 43 13.11 4.29 -15.07
C ILE A 43 13.92 3.13 -15.68
N SER A 44 13.78 1.92 -15.17
CA SER A 44 14.59 0.75 -15.54
C SER A 44 14.57 0.39 -17.02
N ALA A 45 13.48 0.70 -17.71
CA ALA A 45 13.34 0.44 -19.15
C ALA A 45 14.04 1.50 -20.03
N VAL A 46 14.26 2.70 -19.50
CA VAL A 46 14.82 3.85 -20.25
C VAL A 46 16.29 4.06 -19.91
N GLU A 47 16.64 3.98 -18.64
CA GLU A 47 17.98 4.21 -18.09
C GLU A 47 18.39 3.07 -17.15
N PRO A 48 18.61 1.85 -17.66
CA PRO A 48 18.80 0.65 -16.82
C PRO A 48 20.03 0.75 -15.89
N ASP A 49 21.15 1.29 -16.38
CA ASP A 49 22.37 1.41 -15.58
C ASP A 49 22.19 2.37 -14.42
N LYS A 50 21.57 3.53 -14.69
CA LYS A 50 21.23 4.50 -13.64
C LYS A 50 20.22 3.92 -12.64
N ALA A 51 19.22 3.21 -13.13
CA ALA A 51 18.22 2.57 -12.29
C ALA A 51 18.87 1.57 -11.32
N CYS A 52 19.79 0.74 -11.81
CA CYS A 52 20.54 -0.20 -10.97
C CYS A 52 21.31 0.52 -9.86
N VAL A 53 22.08 1.56 -10.19
CA VAL A 53 22.86 2.33 -9.21
C VAL A 53 21.96 2.97 -8.16
N GLU A 54 20.88 3.65 -8.60
CA GLU A 54 19.95 4.33 -7.69
C GLU A 54 19.20 3.36 -6.77
N PHE A 55 18.87 2.17 -7.30
CA PHE A 55 18.26 1.10 -6.50
C PHE A 55 19.20 0.59 -5.41
N GLN A 56 20.44 0.25 -5.79
CA GLN A 56 21.45 -0.26 -4.86
C GLN A 56 21.82 0.77 -3.78
N GLU A 57 21.93 2.05 -4.14
CA GLU A 57 22.19 3.12 -3.17
C GLU A 57 21.02 3.33 -2.19
N GLY A 58 19.77 3.12 -2.64
CA GLY A 58 18.62 3.13 -1.75
C GLY A 58 18.63 1.95 -0.78
N LEU A 59 18.84 0.74 -1.31
CA LEU A 59 18.83 -0.50 -0.54
C LEU A 59 19.96 -0.57 0.50
N ASN A 60 21.17 -0.17 0.11
CA ASN A 60 22.36 -0.28 0.95
C ASN A 60 22.59 0.92 1.88
N ASN A 61 21.63 1.82 1.99
CA ASN A 61 21.75 2.96 2.90
C ASN A 61 21.75 2.48 4.37
N GLU A 62 22.57 3.07 5.21
CA GLU A 62 22.73 2.69 6.63
C GLU A 62 21.43 2.77 7.46
N TYR A 63 20.51 3.65 7.10
CA TYR A 63 19.19 3.77 7.73
C TYR A 63 18.19 2.72 7.23
N GLY A 64 18.53 1.97 6.19
CA GLY A 64 17.70 0.92 5.61
C GLY A 64 16.49 1.43 4.84
N VAL A 65 15.61 0.49 4.53
CA VAL A 65 14.34 0.66 3.82
C VAL A 65 13.20 0.08 4.64
N PHE A 66 11.97 0.14 4.19
CA PHE A 66 10.85 -0.55 4.85
C PHE A 66 10.96 -2.06 4.64
N GLU A 67 11.09 -2.80 5.73
CA GLU A 67 11.24 -4.26 5.72
C GLU A 67 10.24 -4.97 6.65
N ALA A 68 10.03 -4.41 7.84
CA ALA A 68 9.11 -5.03 8.79
C ALA A 68 7.66 -4.91 8.31
N GLU A 69 6.85 -5.94 8.56
CA GLU A 69 5.43 -6.01 8.17
C GLU A 69 4.62 -4.78 8.60
N THR A 70 4.97 -4.19 9.74
CA THR A 70 4.31 -2.99 10.27
C THR A 70 4.84 -1.68 9.69
N GLU A 71 5.97 -1.70 8.95
CA GLU A 71 6.57 -0.50 8.38
C GLU A 71 5.80 -0.05 7.13
N ARG A 72 5.26 1.13 7.23
CA ARG A 72 4.52 1.77 6.15
C ARG A 72 4.54 3.28 6.30
N VAL A 73 4.27 3.96 5.21
CA VAL A 73 3.88 5.37 5.21
C VAL A 73 2.40 5.46 4.84
N ALA A 74 1.62 6.12 5.67
CA ALA A 74 0.20 6.32 5.44
C ALA A 74 -0.23 7.69 5.97
N VAL A 75 -1.23 8.32 5.32
CA VAL A 75 -1.86 9.51 5.87
C VAL A 75 -2.72 9.09 7.04
N SER A 76 -2.36 9.56 8.23
CA SER A 76 -3.05 9.23 9.48
C SER A 76 -4.29 10.08 9.67
N THR A 77 -5.38 9.46 10.06
CA THR A 77 -6.63 10.16 10.41
C THR A 77 -6.57 10.88 11.76
N LYS A 78 -5.52 10.64 12.58
CA LYS A 78 -5.30 11.28 13.88
C LYS A 78 -5.15 12.82 13.79
N SER A 79 -4.75 13.34 12.64
CA SER A 79 -4.56 14.78 12.40
C SER A 79 -5.83 15.53 11.99
N GLY A 80 -7.01 14.89 12.08
CA GLY A 80 -8.28 15.44 11.59
C GLY A 80 -8.53 15.20 10.10
N TYR A 81 -7.62 14.48 9.41
CA TYR A 81 -7.85 13.98 8.06
C TYR A 81 -8.88 12.84 8.09
N THR A 82 -9.82 12.88 7.16
CA THR A 82 -10.76 11.79 6.92
C THR A 82 -10.46 11.14 5.58
N ASN A 83 -10.49 9.81 5.53
CA ASN A 83 -10.25 9.09 4.29
C ASN A 83 -11.42 9.33 3.31
N PRO A 84 -11.19 9.98 2.15
CA PRO A 84 -12.26 10.27 1.20
C PRO A 84 -12.90 9.01 0.61
N LEU A 85 -12.17 7.90 0.54
CA LEU A 85 -12.73 6.61 0.10
C LEU A 85 -13.76 6.09 1.12
N GLY A 86 -13.53 6.35 2.42
CA GLY A 86 -14.52 6.05 3.46
C GLY A 86 -15.79 6.89 3.33
N GLU A 87 -15.67 8.15 2.92
CA GLU A 87 -16.81 9.01 2.61
C GLU A 87 -17.64 8.46 1.44
N LEU A 88 -16.97 8.14 0.32
CA LEU A 88 -17.61 7.52 -0.86
C LEU A 88 -18.29 6.19 -0.52
N ASN A 89 -17.68 5.41 0.38
CA ASN A 89 -18.19 4.11 0.78
C ASN A 89 -19.42 4.21 1.70
N LEU A 90 -19.34 5.01 2.74
CA LEU A 90 -20.31 5.01 3.83
C LEU A 90 -21.43 6.06 3.67
N VAL A 91 -21.10 7.24 3.13
CA VAL A 91 -22.05 8.34 3.00
C VAL A 91 -22.71 8.32 1.63
N TRP A 92 -21.90 8.27 0.57
CA TRP A 92 -22.44 8.29 -0.81
C TRP A 92 -22.87 6.90 -1.28
N ASN A 93 -22.40 5.83 -0.63
CA ASN A 93 -22.80 4.47 -0.94
C ASN A 93 -22.47 4.04 -2.39
N GLU A 94 -21.30 4.42 -2.89
CA GLU A 94 -20.91 4.26 -4.29
C GLU A 94 -19.74 3.31 -4.53
N THR A 95 -19.19 2.68 -3.49
CA THR A 95 -18.05 1.79 -3.64
C THR A 95 -18.43 0.34 -3.37
N TYR A 96 -18.27 -0.50 -4.37
CA TYR A 96 -18.58 -1.92 -4.33
C TYR A 96 -17.43 -2.75 -4.87
N MET A 97 -17.37 -4.02 -4.46
CA MET A 97 -16.44 -5.00 -5.03
C MET A 97 -16.69 -5.16 -6.54
N SER A 98 -15.64 -5.25 -7.33
CA SER A 98 -15.79 -5.61 -8.74
C SER A 98 -15.95 -7.12 -8.93
N ALA A 99 -16.66 -7.54 -9.99
CA ALA A 99 -16.78 -8.95 -10.34
C ALA A 99 -15.42 -9.62 -10.63
N SER A 100 -14.45 -8.86 -11.15
CA SER A 100 -13.08 -9.35 -11.35
C SER A 100 -12.40 -9.67 -10.02
N MET A 101 -12.56 -8.80 -9.01
CA MET A 101 -12.01 -9.03 -7.68
C MET A 101 -12.70 -10.21 -6.98
N GLU A 102 -14.04 -10.32 -7.11
CA GLU A 102 -14.77 -11.51 -6.66
C GLU A 102 -14.18 -12.79 -7.25
N SER A 103 -14.03 -12.86 -8.58
CA SER A 103 -13.51 -14.05 -9.24
C SER A 103 -12.11 -14.44 -8.79
N ILE A 104 -11.23 -13.47 -8.57
CA ILE A 104 -9.86 -13.72 -8.11
C ILE A 104 -9.88 -14.21 -6.65
N LEU A 105 -10.48 -13.45 -5.76
CA LEU A 105 -10.42 -13.75 -4.32
C LEU A 105 -11.18 -15.04 -3.97
N THR A 106 -12.33 -15.30 -4.60
CA THR A 106 -13.07 -16.55 -4.38
C THR A 106 -12.44 -17.73 -5.10
N GLY A 107 -11.89 -17.52 -6.31
CA GLY A 107 -11.26 -18.57 -7.10
C GLY A 107 -9.98 -19.14 -6.47
N TYR A 108 -9.25 -18.32 -5.71
CA TYR A 108 -8.05 -18.73 -4.97
C TYR A 108 -8.34 -19.03 -3.49
N ASP A 109 -9.59 -18.96 -3.05
CA ASP A 109 -9.97 -19.07 -1.64
C ASP A 109 -9.15 -18.11 -0.73
N ASP A 110 -8.98 -16.87 -1.20
CA ASP A 110 -8.11 -15.88 -0.58
C ASP A 110 -8.76 -15.27 0.68
N PRO A 111 -8.20 -15.50 1.88
CA PRO A 111 -8.80 -15.03 3.14
C PRO A 111 -8.88 -13.50 3.24
N ARG A 112 -8.13 -12.76 2.44
CA ARG A 112 -8.15 -11.30 2.41
C ARG A 112 -9.50 -10.72 1.96
N ILE A 113 -10.35 -11.54 1.33
CA ILE A 113 -11.69 -11.10 0.91
C ILE A 113 -12.50 -10.56 2.10
N ALA A 114 -12.44 -11.21 3.25
CA ALA A 114 -13.14 -10.79 4.47
C ALA A 114 -12.56 -9.52 5.11
N VAL A 115 -11.29 -9.20 4.79
CA VAL A 115 -10.63 -7.98 5.25
C VAL A 115 -10.98 -6.79 4.35
N TYR A 116 -11.03 -7.02 3.06
CA TYR A 116 -11.25 -5.95 2.07
C TYR A 116 -12.73 -5.59 1.87
N PHE A 117 -13.61 -6.58 2.02
CA PHE A 117 -15.02 -6.43 1.68
C PHE A 117 -15.94 -6.97 2.79
N ALA A 118 -17.06 -6.29 2.96
CA ALA A 118 -18.17 -6.77 3.75
C ALA A 118 -19.00 -7.78 2.94
N PRO A 119 -19.55 -8.84 3.57
CA PRO A 119 -20.47 -9.74 2.89
C PRO A 119 -21.74 -9.03 2.42
N CYS A 120 -22.40 -9.59 1.41
CA CYS A 120 -23.64 -9.07 0.89
C CYS A 120 -24.76 -9.03 1.94
N THR A 121 -25.58 -8.01 1.88
CA THR A 121 -26.81 -7.84 2.67
C THR A 121 -28.06 -8.16 1.88
N ASP A 122 -27.98 -8.30 0.55
CA ASP A 122 -29.06 -8.73 -0.33
C ASP A 122 -29.55 -10.13 0.07
N GLU A 123 -30.87 -10.34 0.13
CA GLU A 123 -31.45 -11.59 0.63
C GLU A 123 -31.08 -12.83 -0.25
N GLN A 124 -30.86 -12.63 -1.55
CA GLN A 124 -30.48 -13.72 -2.46
C GLN A 124 -29.03 -14.15 -2.25
N PHE A 125 -28.15 -13.22 -1.86
CA PHE A 125 -26.69 -13.43 -1.74
C PHE A 125 -26.17 -13.23 -0.31
N LYS A 126 -27.05 -13.22 0.66
CA LYS A 126 -26.73 -12.92 2.06
C LYS A 126 -25.57 -13.75 2.59
N ASN A 127 -24.65 -13.08 3.26
CA ASN A 127 -23.44 -13.67 3.82
C ASN A 127 -22.47 -14.26 2.79
N THR A 128 -22.63 -13.98 1.51
CA THR A 128 -21.65 -14.28 0.46
C THR A 128 -20.95 -13.01 -0.01
N TYR A 129 -19.94 -13.16 -0.87
CA TYR A 129 -19.24 -12.06 -1.49
C TYR A 129 -19.63 -11.99 -2.97
N ARG A 130 -20.17 -10.84 -3.39
CA ARG A 130 -20.58 -10.61 -4.77
C ARG A 130 -20.14 -9.22 -5.24
N GLY A 131 -19.55 -9.17 -6.42
CA GLY A 131 -19.06 -7.96 -7.07
C GLY A 131 -19.96 -7.50 -8.21
N ILE A 132 -19.75 -6.26 -8.62
CA ILE A 132 -20.43 -5.64 -9.74
C ILE A 132 -19.58 -5.77 -10.99
N ARG A 133 -20.19 -6.15 -12.12
CA ARG A 133 -19.52 -6.13 -13.41
C ARG A 133 -19.20 -4.68 -13.81
N GLN A 134 -17.93 -4.38 -14.03
CA GLN A 134 -17.49 -3.06 -14.46
C GLN A 134 -18.04 -2.71 -15.85
N GLY A 135 -18.33 -1.42 -16.07
CA GLY A 135 -18.85 -0.91 -17.34
C GLY A 135 -20.34 -1.14 -17.58
N THR A 136 -21.10 -1.60 -16.57
CA THR A 136 -22.55 -1.74 -16.67
C THR A 136 -23.27 -0.47 -16.22
N CYS A 137 -24.41 -0.17 -16.86
CA CYS A 137 -25.26 0.98 -16.53
C CYS A 137 -26.50 0.50 -15.74
N PHE A 138 -26.31 -0.10 -14.59
CA PHE A 138 -27.41 -0.47 -13.70
C PHE A 138 -27.73 0.67 -12.73
N SER A 139 -29.01 0.77 -12.36
CA SER A 139 -29.41 1.66 -11.26
C SER A 139 -28.88 1.14 -9.93
N HIS A 140 -28.64 2.05 -8.99
CA HIS A 140 -28.13 1.72 -7.64
C HIS A 140 -28.95 0.62 -6.94
N SER A 141 -30.26 0.58 -7.14
CA SER A 141 -31.15 -0.43 -6.55
C SER A 141 -30.79 -1.87 -6.91
N HIS A 142 -30.10 -2.11 -8.04
CA HIS A 142 -29.71 -3.45 -8.47
C HIS A 142 -28.48 -3.99 -7.75
N TYR A 143 -27.70 -3.13 -7.09
CA TYR A 143 -26.45 -3.54 -6.45
C TYR A 143 -26.26 -3.05 -5.02
N ALA A 144 -27.25 -2.34 -4.48
CA ALA A 144 -27.17 -1.72 -3.15
C ALA A 144 -26.83 -2.70 -2.02
N GLY A 145 -27.22 -3.96 -2.17
CA GLY A 145 -26.96 -5.03 -1.19
C GLY A 145 -25.72 -5.90 -1.46
N LEU A 146 -24.95 -5.59 -2.52
CA LEU A 146 -23.73 -6.34 -2.84
C LEU A 146 -22.56 -5.94 -1.95
N SER A 147 -21.42 -6.67 -2.07
CA SER A 147 -20.25 -6.50 -1.21
C SER A 147 -19.61 -5.13 -1.37
N LYS A 148 -19.43 -4.43 -0.25
CA LYS A 148 -18.80 -3.11 -0.15
C LYS A 148 -17.41 -3.22 0.43
N LEU A 149 -16.62 -2.17 0.23
CA LEU A 149 -15.35 -2.00 0.94
C LEU A 149 -15.57 -1.92 2.45
N THR A 150 -14.60 -2.42 3.22
CA THR A 150 -14.55 -2.25 4.68
C THR A 150 -13.91 -0.92 5.11
N VAL A 151 -13.42 -0.13 4.14
CA VAL A 151 -12.78 1.17 4.40
C VAL A 151 -13.78 2.16 5.01
N THR A 152 -13.36 2.80 6.08
CA THR A 152 -14.10 3.84 6.81
C THR A 152 -13.41 5.19 6.68
N GLN A 153 -14.06 6.25 7.14
CA GLN A 153 -13.45 7.59 7.20
C GLN A 153 -12.22 7.66 8.12
N THR A 154 -12.09 6.71 9.06
CA THR A 154 -10.97 6.62 10.01
C THR A 154 -9.90 5.59 9.59
N THR A 155 -10.04 4.98 8.42
CA THR A 155 -9.01 4.08 7.89
C THR A 155 -7.85 4.91 7.35
N ASP A 156 -6.62 4.63 7.80
CA ASP A 156 -5.42 5.27 7.26
C ASP A 156 -5.30 5.04 5.75
N ALA A 157 -4.83 6.05 5.01
CA ALA A 157 -4.60 5.94 3.58
C ALA A 157 -3.13 5.58 3.29
N PRO A 158 -2.80 4.32 2.96
CA PRO A 158 -1.42 3.89 2.73
C PRO A 158 -0.86 4.49 1.43
N LEU A 159 0.37 5.00 1.50
CA LEU A 159 1.14 5.51 0.37
C LEU A 159 2.23 4.55 -0.09
N MET A 160 2.81 3.82 0.87
CA MET A 160 3.84 2.81 0.65
C MET A 160 3.86 1.81 1.80
N THR A 161 4.05 0.55 1.49
CA THR A 161 4.15 -0.55 2.47
C THR A 161 5.45 -1.33 2.27
N SER A 162 5.87 -2.07 3.29
CA SER A 162 7.02 -2.99 3.20
C SER A 162 6.82 -4.07 2.12
N SER A 163 5.60 -4.57 1.93
CA SER A 163 5.29 -5.54 0.87
C SER A 163 5.71 -5.05 -0.52
N GLU A 164 5.45 -3.77 -0.84
CA GLU A 164 5.91 -3.20 -2.11
C GLU A 164 7.43 -3.23 -2.23
N ILE A 165 8.13 -2.89 -1.14
CA ILE A 165 9.60 -2.86 -1.15
C ILE A 165 10.17 -4.26 -1.34
N TRP A 166 9.60 -5.28 -0.71
CA TRP A 166 9.99 -6.66 -0.92
C TRP A 166 9.76 -7.13 -2.36
N PHE A 167 8.65 -6.75 -3.01
CA PHE A 167 8.43 -7.06 -4.43
C PHE A 167 9.42 -6.31 -5.34
N LEU A 168 9.78 -5.07 -5.05
CA LEU A 168 10.82 -4.35 -5.79
C LEU A 168 12.20 -5.02 -5.63
N ARG A 169 12.52 -5.56 -4.45
CA ARG A 169 13.74 -6.34 -4.21
C ARG A 169 13.74 -7.64 -5.00
N ALA A 170 12.62 -8.36 -5.03
CA ALA A 170 12.47 -9.57 -5.86
C ALA A 170 12.68 -9.26 -7.34
N GLU A 171 12.13 -8.17 -7.87
CA GLU A 171 12.34 -7.74 -9.24
C GLU A 171 13.81 -7.35 -9.49
N ALA A 172 14.46 -6.65 -8.55
CA ALA A 172 15.86 -6.27 -8.67
C ALA A 172 16.79 -7.50 -8.69
N ALA A 173 16.51 -8.52 -7.86
CA ALA A 173 17.22 -9.79 -7.87
C ALA A 173 17.09 -10.52 -9.21
N LEU A 174 15.87 -10.61 -9.76
CA LEU A 174 15.62 -11.18 -11.10
C LEU A 174 16.35 -10.43 -12.24
N ARG A 175 16.59 -9.13 -12.06
CA ARG A 175 17.36 -8.31 -13.00
C ARG A 175 18.88 -8.43 -12.81
N GLY A 176 19.33 -9.14 -11.77
CA GLY A 176 20.76 -9.25 -11.42
C GLY A 176 21.34 -7.97 -10.81
N TRP A 177 20.50 -7.11 -10.24
CA TRP A 177 20.96 -5.87 -9.57
C TRP A 177 21.42 -6.10 -8.13
N THR A 178 20.96 -7.19 -7.51
CA THR A 178 21.31 -7.59 -6.15
C THR A 178 21.60 -9.10 -6.11
N ASP A 179 22.34 -9.54 -5.10
CA ASP A 179 22.62 -10.97 -4.83
C ASP A 179 21.54 -11.60 -3.91
N GLU A 180 20.42 -10.95 -3.74
CA GLU A 180 19.32 -11.47 -2.92
C GLU A 180 18.60 -12.62 -3.64
N ASP A 181 18.01 -13.53 -2.83
CA ASP A 181 17.18 -14.60 -3.36
C ASP A 181 15.78 -14.07 -3.72
N GLU A 182 15.45 -14.10 -5.00
CA GLU A 182 14.20 -13.55 -5.52
C GLU A 182 12.95 -14.20 -4.94
N GLU A 183 12.99 -15.52 -4.69
CA GLU A 183 11.88 -16.26 -4.10
C GLU A 183 11.65 -15.82 -2.63
N SER A 184 12.71 -15.68 -1.86
CA SER A 184 12.65 -15.21 -0.47
C SER A 184 12.12 -13.78 -0.40
N CYS A 185 12.59 -12.88 -1.27
CA CYS A 185 12.06 -11.51 -1.35
C CYS A 185 10.57 -11.51 -1.72
N TYR A 186 10.15 -12.31 -2.70
CA TYR A 186 8.74 -12.43 -3.07
C TYR A 186 7.89 -12.93 -1.90
N ARG A 187 8.32 -13.98 -1.21
CA ARG A 187 7.61 -14.54 -0.05
C ARG A 187 7.45 -13.54 1.09
N ASN A 188 8.45 -12.70 1.33
CA ASN A 188 8.39 -11.63 2.33
C ASN A 188 7.41 -10.52 1.93
N GLY A 189 7.13 -10.37 0.65
CA GLY A 189 6.17 -9.40 0.12
C GLY A 189 4.70 -9.86 0.20
N VAL A 190 4.48 -11.18 0.34
CA VAL A 190 3.14 -11.78 0.39
C VAL A 190 2.60 -11.82 1.81
#